data_4b0af2f05bf571636d3972bc5d8c02be
#
_entry.id   4b0af2f05bf571636d3972bc5d8c02be
#
_cell.length_a   1.000
_cell.length_b   1.000
_cell.length_c   1.000
_cell.angle_alpha   90.00
_cell.angle_beta   90.00
_cell.angle_gamma   90.00
#
_symmetry.space_group_name_H-M   'P 1'
#
loop_
_entity.id
_entity.type
_entity.pdbx_description
1 polymer ?
#
loop_
_entity_poly.entity_id
_entity_poly.type
_entity_poly.pdbx_seq_one_letter_code
_entity_poly.pdbx_strand_id
1 'polypeptide(L)'
;ALFECIEYGWKIFIFKCGMVLCCAIFLSFRIWYHARIHEKNYMQEFLAKRVVGVMIPFLAAHIIYGVIKILMGTEFTLQEILLGLLGNCTIVENSWYPVAAIVMYLIFYFSMKFTTNTKKGVWCCVIVVIINTMIEYLVLQEQSWWYISNYAFVAGILISLYDEEFVHWKGYFVIGITGYLVVSLIGKYGLGEAGVSAFINIVLQNFKSAFLVVTAVVLILKFFGEQANVLAQFWGKISYEIYLMHGLFIFIIHNMWEAASLSVFL
;
A
#
# COMPACT_ATOMS: atom_id res chain seq x y z
N ALA A 1 -9.82 -9.78 26.28
CA ALA A 1 -9.63 -11.01 25.48
C ALA A 1 -10.45 -11.01 24.19
N LEU A 2 -11.81 -10.87 24.23
CA LEU A 2 -12.63 -10.86 22.99
C LEU A 2 -12.37 -9.62 22.13
N PHE A 3 -12.24 -8.46 22.77
CA PHE A 3 -11.96 -7.19 22.10
C PHE A 3 -10.54 -7.17 21.51
N GLU A 4 -9.55 -7.65 22.22
CA GLU A 4 -8.18 -7.82 21.73
C GLU A 4 -8.12 -8.78 20.53
N CYS A 5 -8.93 -9.84 20.53
CA CYS A 5 -9.03 -10.78 19.42
C CYS A 5 -9.70 -10.14 18.19
N ILE A 6 -10.72 -9.30 18.41
CA ILE A 6 -11.39 -8.51 17.35
C ILE A 6 -10.42 -7.45 16.82
N GLU A 7 -9.74 -6.70 17.67
CA GLU A 7 -8.75 -5.69 17.28
C GLU A 7 -7.58 -6.31 16.51
N TYR A 8 -7.06 -7.45 16.95
CA TYR A 8 -6.03 -8.19 16.25
C TYR A 8 -6.53 -8.71 14.89
N GLY A 9 -7.76 -9.25 14.85
CA GLY A 9 -8.42 -9.68 13.63
C GLY A 9 -8.62 -8.51 12.63
N TRP A 10 -9.04 -7.36 13.13
CA TRP A 10 -9.18 -6.14 12.33
C TRP A 10 -7.83 -5.58 11.85
N LYS A 11 -6.79 -5.56 12.66
CA LYS A 11 -5.43 -5.17 12.26
C LYS A 11 -4.91 -6.08 11.12
N ILE A 12 -5.13 -7.39 11.22
CA ILE A 12 -4.79 -8.34 10.14
C ILE A 12 -5.64 -8.09 8.89
N PHE A 13 -6.94 -7.85 9.05
CA PHE A 13 -7.85 -7.57 7.94
C PHE A 13 -7.47 -6.26 7.24
N ILE A 14 -7.18 -5.21 8.00
CA ILE A 14 -6.74 -3.91 7.50
C ILE A 14 -5.39 -4.02 6.77
N PHE A 15 -4.44 -4.77 7.34
CA PHE A 15 -3.16 -5.05 6.71
C PHE A 15 -3.34 -5.80 5.38
N LYS A 16 -4.26 -6.77 5.33
CA LYS A 16 -4.63 -7.47 4.10
C LYS A 16 -5.39 -6.57 3.12
N CYS A 17 -6.26 -5.69 3.60
CA CYS A 17 -6.94 -4.69 2.76
C CYS A 17 -5.97 -3.63 2.23
N GLY A 18 -4.99 -3.17 3.00
CA GLY A 18 -3.90 -2.32 2.52
C GLY A 18 -3.12 -2.99 1.40
N MET A 19 -2.89 -4.29 1.51
CA MET A 19 -2.26 -5.09 0.48
C MET A 19 -3.12 -5.23 -0.79
N VAL A 20 -4.43 -5.38 -0.65
CA VAL A 20 -5.40 -5.36 -1.77
C VAL A 20 -5.46 -3.97 -2.43
N LEU A 21 -5.31 -2.90 -1.66
CA LEU A 21 -5.20 -1.53 -2.16
C LEU A 21 -3.90 -1.29 -2.93
N CYS A 22 -2.79 -1.83 -2.47
CA CYS A 22 -1.56 -1.88 -3.27
C CYS A 22 -1.80 -2.63 -4.59
N CYS A 23 -2.63 -3.70 -4.58
CA CYS A 23 -3.06 -4.41 -5.79
C CYS A 23 -3.90 -3.53 -6.71
N ALA A 24 -4.82 -2.74 -6.17
CA ALA A 24 -5.69 -1.86 -6.96
C ALA A 24 -4.89 -0.71 -7.60
N ILE A 25 -3.96 -0.13 -6.86
CA ILE A 25 -3.00 0.86 -7.40
C ILE A 25 -2.16 0.23 -8.52
N PHE A 26 -1.74 -1.00 -8.33
CA PHE A 26 -0.99 -1.80 -9.23
C PHE A 26 -1.73 -2.12 -10.54
N LEU A 27 -2.99 -2.55 -10.43
CA LEU A 27 -3.90 -2.75 -11.57
C LEU A 27 -4.19 -1.44 -12.31
N SER A 28 -4.46 -0.37 -11.56
CA SER A 28 -4.64 0.96 -12.13
C SER A 28 -3.38 1.42 -12.83
N PHE A 29 -2.20 1.13 -12.29
CA PHE A 29 -0.93 1.46 -12.88
C PHE A 29 -0.66 0.67 -14.16
N ARG A 30 -1.00 -0.62 -14.22
CA ARG A 30 -0.86 -1.46 -15.40
C ARG A 30 -1.75 -0.99 -16.56
N ILE A 31 -3.05 -0.86 -16.32
CA ILE A 31 -4.03 -0.40 -17.33
C ILE A 31 -3.62 0.98 -17.84
N TRP A 32 -3.15 1.79 -16.96
CA TRP A 32 -2.77 3.14 -17.22
C TRP A 32 -1.41 3.28 -17.94
N TYR A 33 -0.40 2.52 -17.55
CA TYR A 33 0.91 2.47 -18.20
C TYR A 33 0.77 2.12 -19.68
N HIS A 34 -0.07 1.13 -19.99
CA HIS A 34 -0.37 0.72 -21.35
C HIS A 34 -1.08 1.77 -22.18
N ALA A 35 -2.08 2.43 -21.61
CA ALA A 35 -2.91 3.37 -22.35
C ALA A 35 -2.18 4.68 -22.71
N ARG A 36 -1.12 5.04 -22.00
CA ARG A 36 -0.62 6.42 -22.05
C ARG A 36 0.89 6.63 -22.14
N ILE A 37 1.72 5.60 -22.04
CA ILE A 37 3.19 5.79 -22.10
C ILE A 37 3.66 6.29 -23.47
N HIS A 38 2.83 6.12 -24.50
CA HIS A 38 3.09 6.60 -25.86
C HIS A 38 2.60 8.04 -26.11
N GLU A 39 1.90 8.67 -25.15
CA GLU A 39 1.50 10.07 -25.28
C GLU A 39 2.66 10.99 -24.90
N LYS A 40 3.07 11.88 -25.84
CA LYS A 40 4.25 12.76 -25.71
C LYS A 40 4.28 13.63 -24.44
N ASN A 41 3.14 14.00 -23.89
CA ASN A 41 3.05 14.91 -22.73
C ASN A 41 2.72 14.20 -21.41
N TYR A 42 2.57 12.88 -21.47
CA TYR A 42 2.08 12.12 -20.35
C TYR A 42 2.94 12.22 -19.08
N MET A 43 4.27 12.08 -19.23
CA MET A 43 5.18 12.17 -18.07
C MET A 43 5.18 13.55 -17.40
N GLN A 44 4.86 14.63 -18.14
CA GLN A 44 4.78 15.98 -17.56
C GLN A 44 3.57 16.14 -16.64
N GLU A 45 2.43 15.52 -16.99
CA GLU A 45 1.19 15.59 -16.22
C GLU A 45 1.07 14.49 -15.16
N PHE A 46 1.86 13.42 -15.31
CA PHE A 46 1.79 12.24 -14.44
C PHE A 46 1.89 12.58 -12.97
N LEU A 47 3.02 13.22 -12.61
CA LEU A 47 3.32 13.47 -11.21
C LEU A 47 2.27 14.39 -10.58
N ALA A 48 1.89 15.47 -11.26
CA ALA A 48 0.89 16.40 -10.77
C ALA A 48 -0.47 15.70 -10.56
N LYS A 49 -0.95 14.94 -11.55
CA LYS A 49 -2.23 14.23 -11.45
C LYS A 49 -2.22 13.17 -10.33
N ARG A 50 -1.10 12.46 -10.13
CA ARG A 50 -1.01 11.42 -9.10
C ARG A 50 -0.87 12.00 -7.70
N VAL A 51 0.00 12.99 -7.53
CA VAL A 51 0.16 13.66 -6.24
C VAL A 51 -1.13 14.34 -5.81
N VAL A 52 -1.78 15.10 -6.70
CA VAL A 52 -3.06 15.76 -6.41
C VAL A 52 -4.15 14.73 -6.08
N GLY A 53 -4.23 13.63 -6.85
CA GLY A 53 -5.22 12.56 -6.62
C GLY A 53 -5.04 11.84 -5.28
N VAL A 54 -3.83 11.80 -4.74
CA VAL A 54 -3.54 11.23 -3.40
C VAL A 54 -3.72 12.28 -2.31
N MET A 55 -3.22 13.50 -2.53
CA MET A 55 -3.19 14.54 -1.49
C MET A 55 -4.56 15.12 -1.17
N ILE A 56 -5.45 15.30 -2.16
CA ILE A 56 -6.78 15.90 -1.90
C ILE A 56 -7.61 15.04 -0.92
N PRO A 57 -7.83 13.72 -1.15
CA PRO A 57 -8.53 12.89 -0.19
C PRO A 57 -7.80 12.79 1.16
N PHE A 58 -6.48 12.80 1.15
CA PHE A 58 -5.68 12.74 2.37
C PHE A 58 -5.85 14.00 3.24
N LEU A 59 -5.81 15.18 2.65
CA LEU A 59 -6.07 16.43 3.37
C LEU A 59 -7.52 16.50 3.86
N ALA A 60 -8.49 16.06 3.06
CA ALA A 60 -9.89 15.96 3.48
C ALA A 60 -10.05 15.02 4.69
N ALA A 61 -9.40 13.85 4.66
CA ALA A 61 -9.39 12.92 5.79
C ALA A 61 -8.78 13.57 7.04
N HIS A 62 -7.64 14.28 6.93
CA HIS A 62 -7.02 15.00 8.04
C HIS A 62 -7.97 16.01 8.69
N ILE A 63 -8.70 16.77 7.88
CA ILE A 63 -9.69 17.74 8.39
C ILE A 63 -10.82 17.01 9.12
N ILE A 64 -11.38 15.97 8.52
CA ILE A 64 -12.51 15.22 9.10
C ILE A 64 -12.10 14.55 10.42
N TYR A 65 -10.96 13.84 10.44
CA TYR A 65 -10.43 13.22 11.66
C TYR A 65 -10.11 14.26 12.73
N GLY A 66 -9.43 15.35 12.37
CA GLY A 66 -9.09 16.42 13.28
C GLY A 66 -10.33 17.03 13.94
N VAL A 67 -11.35 17.36 13.17
CA VAL A 67 -12.61 17.90 13.69
C VAL A 67 -13.29 16.89 14.63
N ILE A 68 -13.44 15.64 14.24
CA ILE A 68 -14.13 14.63 15.05
C ILE A 68 -13.34 14.34 16.34
N LYS A 69 -12.02 14.17 16.28
CA LYS A 69 -11.18 13.93 17.46
C LYS A 69 -11.21 15.11 18.43
N ILE A 70 -11.20 16.36 17.91
CA ILE A 70 -11.35 17.56 18.75
C ILE A 70 -12.73 17.61 19.43
N LEU A 71 -13.80 17.31 18.70
CA LEU A 71 -15.14 17.22 19.29
C LEU A 71 -15.27 16.14 20.35
N MET A 72 -14.43 15.10 20.29
CA MET A 72 -14.33 14.03 21.28
C MET A 72 -13.33 14.34 22.41
N GLY A 73 -12.78 15.57 22.46
CA GLY A 73 -11.92 16.05 23.54
C GLY A 73 -10.41 15.82 23.31
N THR A 74 -9.98 15.43 22.11
CA THR A 74 -8.55 15.31 21.79
C THR A 74 -7.98 16.69 21.42
N GLU A 75 -6.89 17.07 22.03
CA GLU A 75 -6.15 18.30 21.68
C GLU A 75 -4.97 17.94 20.78
N PHE A 76 -4.71 18.79 19.78
CA PHE A 76 -3.58 18.64 18.87
C PHE A 76 -2.67 19.85 18.91
N THR A 77 -1.38 19.60 18.99
CA THR A 77 -0.35 20.63 18.79
C THR A 77 -0.12 20.86 17.30
N LEU A 78 0.37 22.05 16.93
CA LEU A 78 0.76 22.33 15.55
C LEU A 78 1.80 21.33 15.03
N GLN A 79 2.70 20.88 15.90
CA GLN A 79 3.72 19.89 15.56
C GLN A 79 3.08 18.55 15.17
N GLU A 80 2.09 18.05 15.90
CA GLU A 80 1.38 16.81 15.60
C GLU A 80 0.61 16.90 14.28
N ILE A 81 0.02 18.06 13.97
CA ILE A 81 -0.65 18.31 12.70
C ILE A 81 0.36 18.21 11.54
N LEU A 82 1.49 18.89 11.65
CA LEU A 82 2.53 18.87 10.62
C LEU A 82 3.14 17.47 10.45
N LEU A 83 3.43 16.77 11.54
CA LEU A 83 3.93 15.39 11.50
C LEU A 83 2.90 14.43 10.91
N GLY A 84 1.60 14.63 11.20
CA GLY A 84 0.52 13.84 10.61
C GLY A 84 0.50 13.95 9.08
N LEU A 85 0.73 15.14 8.53
CA LEU A 85 0.83 15.35 7.08
C LEU A 85 2.08 14.71 6.46
N LEU A 86 3.12 14.46 7.25
CA LEU A 86 4.33 13.75 6.81
C LEU A 86 4.24 12.23 7.00
N GLY A 87 3.07 11.71 7.37
CA GLY A 87 2.85 10.26 7.50
C GLY A 87 2.98 9.72 8.93
N ASN A 88 3.20 10.57 9.92
CA ASN A 88 3.12 10.15 11.31
C ASN A 88 1.64 9.97 11.70
N CYS A 89 1.26 8.77 12.14
CA CYS A 89 -0.11 8.35 12.40
C CYS A 89 -0.78 9.04 13.62
N THR A 90 -0.57 10.33 13.81
CA THR A 90 -1.11 11.10 14.94
C THR A 90 -2.59 11.42 14.77
N ILE A 91 -2.97 11.95 13.63
CA ILE A 91 -4.35 12.36 13.34
C ILE A 91 -5.09 11.27 12.57
N VAL A 92 -4.54 10.88 11.41
CA VAL A 92 -5.05 9.79 10.57
C VAL A 92 -4.17 8.56 10.77
N GLU A 93 -4.74 7.47 11.23
CA GLU A 93 -3.99 6.26 11.60
C GLU A 93 -3.20 5.63 10.45
N ASN A 94 -3.63 5.86 9.21
CA ASN A 94 -2.98 5.35 8.01
C ASN A 94 -2.29 6.43 7.17
N SER A 95 -1.87 7.54 7.78
CA SER A 95 -1.24 8.68 7.11
C SER A 95 0.10 8.35 6.44
N TRP A 96 0.78 7.30 6.87
CA TRP A 96 2.01 6.81 6.24
C TRP A 96 1.83 6.41 4.77
N TYR A 97 0.67 5.82 4.43
CA TYR A 97 0.44 5.25 3.11
C TYR A 97 0.39 6.28 1.97
N PRO A 98 -0.32 7.43 2.08
CA PRO A 98 -0.24 8.51 1.09
C PRO A 98 1.17 8.99 0.82
N VAL A 99 1.97 9.14 1.88
CA VAL A 99 3.36 9.59 1.77
C VAL A 99 4.22 8.53 1.06
N ALA A 100 4.10 7.27 1.47
CA ALA A 100 4.80 6.15 0.80
C ALA A 100 4.41 6.05 -0.69
N ALA A 101 3.11 6.20 -1.02
CA ALA A 101 2.64 6.21 -2.40
C ALA A 101 3.25 7.35 -3.23
N ILE A 102 3.35 8.55 -2.66
CA ILE A 102 4.00 9.70 -3.32
C ILE A 102 5.47 9.42 -3.57
N VAL A 103 6.18 8.86 -2.59
CA VAL A 103 7.59 8.47 -2.73
C VAL A 103 7.75 7.47 -3.89
N MET A 104 6.89 6.45 -3.98
CA MET A 104 6.92 5.49 -5.09
C MET A 104 6.65 6.16 -6.45
N TYR A 105 5.70 7.12 -6.52
CA TYR A 105 5.45 7.88 -7.76
C TYR A 105 6.62 8.77 -8.15
N LEU A 106 7.32 9.38 -7.19
CA LEU A 106 8.53 10.16 -7.44
C LEU A 106 9.65 9.27 -7.96
N ILE A 107 9.90 8.14 -7.32
CA ILE A 107 10.90 7.16 -7.76
C ILE A 107 10.63 6.74 -9.21
N PHE A 108 9.39 6.35 -9.52
CA PHE A 108 9.00 5.98 -10.87
C PHE A 108 9.21 7.13 -11.88
N TYR A 109 8.71 8.32 -11.56
CA TYR A 109 8.82 9.48 -12.42
C TYR A 109 10.28 9.81 -12.76
N PHE A 110 11.14 9.91 -11.75
CA PHE A 110 12.54 10.24 -11.98
C PHE A 110 13.28 9.12 -12.70
N SER A 111 13.01 7.86 -12.40
CA SER A 111 13.60 6.72 -13.08
C SER A 111 13.26 6.71 -14.59
N MET A 112 12.03 7.07 -14.94
CA MET A 112 11.60 7.16 -16.33
C MET A 112 12.10 8.43 -17.03
N LYS A 113 12.14 9.57 -16.33
CA LYS A 113 12.55 10.86 -16.89
C LYS A 113 14.03 10.89 -17.28
N PHE A 114 14.89 10.27 -16.47
CA PHE A 114 16.33 10.29 -16.71
C PHE A 114 16.83 9.16 -17.61
N THR A 115 15.96 8.31 -18.11
CA THR A 115 16.34 7.20 -18.99
C THR A 115 15.67 7.34 -20.35
N THR A 116 16.44 7.09 -21.41
CA THR A 116 15.96 7.16 -22.80
C THR A 116 15.23 5.89 -23.24
N ASN A 117 15.39 4.80 -22.51
CA ASN A 117 14.82 3.50 -22.83
C ASN A 117 13.93 3.01 -21.68
N THR A 118 12.68 2.68 -22.00
CA THR A 118 11.67 2.21 -21.04
C THR A 118 12.17 1.04 -20.18
N LYS A 119 12.83 0.05 -20.80
CA LYS A 119 13.38 -1.10 -20.03
C LYS A 119 14.45 -0.67 -19.03
N LYS A 120 15.34 0.24 -19.44
CA LYS A 120 16.37 0.80 -18.54
C LYS A 120 15.73 1.61 -17.41
N GLY A 121 14.67 2.40 -17.73
CA GLY A 121 13.91 3.16 -16.73
C GLY A 121 13.25 2.27 -15.68
N VAL A 122 12.64 1.17 -16.12
CA VAL A 122 12.03 0.20 -15.20
C VAL A 122 13.08 -0.44 -14.31
N TRP A 123 14.22 -0.90 -14.84
CA TRP A 123 15.29 -1.47 -14.01
C TRP A 123 15.92 -0.45 -13.06
N CYS A 124 16.06 0.80 -13.50
CA CYS A 124 16.47 1.89 -12.60
C CYS A 124 15.46 2.06 -11.45
N CYS A 125 14.16 2.05 -11.76
CA CYS A 125 13.10 2.12 -10.75
C CYS A 125 13.18 0.96 -9.75
N VAL A 126 13.39 -0.28 -10.22
CA VAL A 126 13.58 -1.47 -9.37
C VAL A 126 14.73 -1.27 -8.38
N ILE A 127 15.88 -0.84 -8.88
CA ILE A 127 17.08 -0.62 -8.05
C ILE A 127 16.81 0.48 -7.02
N VAL A 128 16.21 1.60 -7.43
CA VAL A 128 15.91 2.71 -6.52
C VAL A 128 14.89 2.32 -5.46
N VAL A 129 13.87 1.51 -5.79
CA VAL A 129 12.91 1.00 -4.79
C VAL A 129 13.61 0.09 -3.77
N ILE A 130 14.53 -0.76 -4.20
CA ILE A 130 15.32 -1.60 -3.28
C ILE A 130 16.15 -0.72 -2.35
N ILE A 131 16.84 0.30 -2.89
CA ILE A 131 17.63 1.24 -2.10
C ILE A 131 16.73 2.00 -1.12
N ASN A 132 15.57 2.49 -1.58
CA ASN A 132 14.61 3.19 -0.71
C ASN A 132 14.15 2.30 0.46
N THR A 133 13.81 1.03 0.19
CA THR A 133 13.46 0.06 1.24
C THR A 133 14.59 -0.11 2.26
N MET A 134 15.85 -0.11 1.81
CA MET A 134 17.00 -0.17 2.71
C MET A 134 17.17 1.11 3.52
N ILE A 135 16.95 2.27 2.93
CA ILE A 135 17.02 3.56 3.63
C ILE A 135 15.92 3.64 4.69
N GLU A 136 14.67 3.29 4.35
CA GLU A 136 13.55 3.26 5.30
C GLU A 136 13.85 2.38 6.52
N TYR A 137 14.48 1.23 6.28
CA TYR A 137 14.81 0.31 7.35
C TYR A 137 16.07 0.71 8.15
N LEU A 138 17.22 0.96 7.47
CA LEU A 138 18.53 1.12 8.13
C LEU A 138 18.77 2.54 8.65
N VAL A 139 18.27 3.55 7.92
CA VAL A 139 18.57 4.96 8.18
C VAL A 139 17.44 5.63 8.93
N LEU A 140 16.22 5.52 8.40
CA LEU A 140 15.05 6.15 8.98
C LEU A 140 14.45 5.34 10.13
N GLN A 141 14.77 4.04 10.21
CA GLN A 141 14.26 3.10 11.21
C GLN A 141 12.72 3.11 11.28
N GLU A 142 12.10 3.26 10.11
CA GLU A 142 10.65 3.31 9.99
C GLU A 142 10.01 1.98 10.40
N GLN A 143 8.74 2.04 10.74
CA GLN A 143 7.99 0.84 11.12
C GLN A 143 7.76 -0.04 9.88
N SER A 144 7.66 -1.34 10.08
CA SER A 144 7.66 -2.34 8.98
C SER A 144 6.61 -2.11 7.91
N TRP A 145 5.49 -1.50 8.21
CA TRP A 145 4.43 -1.21 7.23
C TRP A 145 4.85 -0.18 6.17
N TRP A 146 5.86 0.66 6.41
CA TRP A 146 6.36 1.60 5.42
C TRP A 146 7.00 0.91 4.21
N TYR A 147 7.69 -0.19 4.42
CA TYR A 147 8.53 -0.82 3.40
C TYR A 147 8.14 -2.25 2.99
N ILE A 148 7.27 -2.93 3.73
CA ILE A 148 6.89 -4.35 3.46
C ILE A 148 6.20 -4.54 2.08
N SER A 149 5.58 -3.51 1.52
CA SER A 149 4.81 -3.60 0.27
C SER A 149 5.54 -3.02 -0.95
N ASN A 150 6.74 -2.48 -0.78
CA ASN A 150 7.47 -1.78 -1.84
C ASN A 150 7.74 -2.68 -3.06
N TYR A 151 8.04 -3.97 -2.83
CA TYR A 151 8.29 -4.92 -3.94
C TYR A 151 7.02 -5.32 -4.70
N ALA A 152 5.84 -5.13 -4.13
CA ALA A 152 4.58 -5.29 -4.87
C ALA A 152 4.45 -4.27 -6.00
N PHE A 153 4.88 -3.03 -5.76
CA PHE A 153 4.96 -1.98 -6.78
C PHE A 153 5.91 -2.38 -7.92
N VAL A 154 7.09 -2.90 -7.57
CA VAL A 154 8.07 -3.40 -8.54
C VAL A 154 7.51 -4.56 -9.37
N ALA A 155 6.88 -5.54 -8.73
CA ALA A 155 6.30 -6.69 -9.42
C ALA A 155 5.32 -6.26 -10.50
N GLY A 156 4.53 -5.18 -10.26
CA GLY A 156 3.63 -4.64 -11.21
C GLY A 156 4.22 -3.97 -12.40
N ILE A 157 5.17 -3.18 -12.16
CA ILE A 157 5.86 -2.53 -13.26
C ILE A 157 6.50 -3.60 -14.15
N LEU A 158 7.12 -4.63 -13.55
CA LEU A 158 7.73 -5.72 -14.30
C LEU A 158 6.72 -6.51 -15.12
N ILE A 159 5.58 -6.90 -14.54
CA ILE A 159 4.53 -7.59 -15.29
C ILE A 159 4.04 -6.71 -16.45
N SER A 160 3.80 -5.44 -16.20
CA SER A 160 3.36 -4.50 -17.25
C SER A 160 4.38 -4.33 -18.37
N LEU A 161 5.68 -4.44 -18.08
CA LEU A 161 6.74 -4.30 -19.07
C LEU A 161 6.89 -5.54 -19.96
N TYR A 162 6.76 -6.74 -19.38
CA TYR A 162 7.10 -7.99 -20.07
C TYR A 162 5.89 -8.77 -20.59
N ASP A 163 4.69 -8.48 -20.09
CA ASP A 163 3.46 -9.14 -20.52
C ASP A 163 2.31 -8.13 -20.60
N GLU A 164 2.31 -7.38 -21.70
CA GLU A 164 1.33 -6.31 -21.96
C GLU A 164 -0.09 -6.82 -21.97
N GLU A 165 -0.34 -7.95 -22.58
CA GLU A 165 -1.68 -8.53 -22.73
C GLU A 165 -2.07 -9.47 -21.58
N PHE A 166 -1.14 -9.71 -20.64
CA PHE A 166 -1.34 -10.65 -19.54
C PHE A 166 -1.68 -12.08 -20.01
N VAL A 167 -1.05 -12.47 -21.09
CA VAL A 167 -1.28 -13.77 -21.72
C VAL A 167 -0.84 -14.92 -20.78
N HIS A 168 0.24 -14.72 -20.04
CA HIS A 168 0.85 -15.72 -19.17
C HIS A 168 0.25 -15.77 -17.76
N TRP A 169 -1.03 -15.38 -17.59
CA TRP A 169 -1.68 -15.29 -16.27
C TRP A 169 -1.60 -16.57 -15.43
N LYS A 170 -1.67 -17.77 -16.07
CA LYS A 170 -1.53 -19.05 -15.37
C LYS A 170 -0.15 -19.21 -14.72
N GLY A 171 0.90 -18.78 -15.44
CA GLY A 171 2.26 -18.77 -14.91
C GLY A 171 2.40 -17.83 -13.72
N TYR A 172 1.87 -16.61 -13.80
CA TYR A 172 1.87 -15.67 -12.68
C TYR A 172 1.10 -16.17 -11.47
N PHE A 173 -0.03 -16.86 -11.68
CA PHE A 173 -0.77 -17.48 -10.59
C PHE A 173 0.05 -18.54 -9.88
N VAL A 174 0.66 -19.47 -10.65
CA VAL A 174 1.51 -20.52 -10.08
C VAL A 174 2.72 -19.91 -9.37
N ILE A 175 3.43 -18.98 -10.00
CA ILE A 175 4.58 -18.30 -9.39
C ILE A 175 4.16 -17.54 -8.13
N GLY A 176 3.03 -16.83 -8.16
CA GLY A 176 2.53 -16.08 -7.02
C GLY A 176 2.21 -16.98 -5.82
N ILE A 177 1.43 -18.05 -6.04
CA ILE A 177 1.05 -18.98 -4.96
C ILE A 177 2.26 -19.76 -4.42
N THR A 178 3.06 -20.35 -5.32
CA THR A 178 4.22 -21.14 -4.91
C THR A 178 5.28 -20.27 -4.24
N GLY A 179 5.55 -19.09 -4.79
CA GLY A 179 6.47 -18.11 -4.20
C GLY A 179 6.03 -17.68 -2.81
N TYR A 180 4.74 -17.36 -2.63
CA TYR A 180 4.18 -17.04 -1.33
C TYR A 180 4.35 -18.17 -0.30
N LEU A 181 4.05 -19.41 -0.69
CA LEU A 181 4.19 -20.58 0.17
C LEU A 181 5.64 -20.85 0.54
N VAL A 182 6.54 -20.84 -0.45
CA VAL A 182 7.97 -21.09 -0.24
C VAL A 182 8.57 -20.02 0.70
N VAL A 183 8.31 -18.75 0.45
CA VAL A 183 8.82 -17.67 1.32
C VAL A 183 8.22 -17.76 2.72
N SER A 184 6.95 -18.14 2.85
CA SER A 184 6.31 -18.35 4.16
C SER A 184 6.91 -19.52 4.93
N LEU A 185 7.24 -20.63 4.24
CA LEU A 185 7.91 -21.78 4.85
C LEU A 185 9.36 -21.47 5.24
N ILE A 186 10.11 -20.76 4.40
CA ILE A 186 11.46 -20.28 4.75
C ILE A 186 11.41 -19.40 5.99
N GLY A 187 10.48 -18.44 6.04
CA GLY A 187 10.32 -17.56 7.21
C GLY A 187 9.94 -18.31 8.48
N LYS A 188 9.15 -19.39 8.38
CA LYS A 188 8.68 -20.17 9.55
C LYS A 188 9.69 -21.23 10.02
N TYR A 189 10.34 -21.94 9.11
CA TYR A 189 11.12 -23.13 9.42
C TYR A 189 12.62 -23.02 9.07
N GLY A 190 12.97 -22.19 8.08
CA GLY A 190 14.33 -22.18 7.54
C GLY A 190 15.30 -21.36 8.35
N LEU A 191 14.82 -20.49 9.19
CA LEU A 191 15.63 -19.43 9.77
C LEU A 191 15.54 -19.35 11.30
N GLY A 192 15.02 -20.35 11.96
CA GLY A 192 14.89 -20.49 13.42
C GLY A 192 14.91 -19.18 14.22
N GLU A 193 14.23 -19.07 15.31
CA GLU A 193 14.00 -17.80 16.05
C GLU A 193 15.28 -17.03 16.47
N ALA A 194 16.48 -17.61 16.32
CA ALA A 194 17.73 -17.07 16.88
C ALA A 194 18.75 -16.54 15.86
N GLY A 195 18.52 -16.62 14.53
CA GLY A 195 19.64 -16.40 13.60
C GLY A 195 19.41 -15.57 12.33
N VAL A 196 18.19 -15.14 12.06
CA VAL A 196 17.96 -14.33 10.86
C VAL A 196 18.30 -12.89 11.17
N SER A 197 19.24 -12.33 10.41
CA SER A 197 19.41 -10.89 10.45
C SER A 197 18.05 -10.27 10.10
N ALA A 198 17.63 -9.26 10.85
CA ALA A 198 16.38 -8.52 10.60
C ALA A 198 16.26 -8.11 9.12
N PHE A 199 17.37 -7.90 8.44
CA PHE A 199 17.49 -7.65 7.02
C PHE A 199 16.89 -8.77 6.13
N ILE A 200 17.27 -10.02 6.38
CA ILE A 200 16.73 -11.16 5.60
C ILE A 200 15.22 -11.25 5.79
N ASN A 201 14.74 -11.04 7.02
CA ASN A 201 13.31 -11.05 7.31
C ASN A 201 12.55 -9.98 6.49
N ILE A 202 13.09 -8.78 6.37
CA ILE A 202 12.48 -7.70 5.58
C ILE A 202 12.40 -8.07 4.10
N VAL A 203 13.49 -8.59 3.55
CA VAL A 203 13.52 -9.04 2.16
C VAL A 203 12.46 -10.13 1.93
N LEU A 204 12.36 -11.11 2.82
CA LEU A 204 11.34 -12.18 2.75
C LEU A 204 9.92 -11.62 2.84
N GLN A 205 9.65 -10.68 3.74
CA GLN A 205 8.34 -10.05 3.88
C GLN A 205 7.94 -9.27 2.62
N ASN A 206 8.86 -8.56 2.00
CA ASN A 206 8.63 -7.85 0.73
C ASN A 206 8.32 -8.83 -0.42
N PHE A 207 9.08 -9.93 -0.56
CA PHE A 207 8.78 -10.97 -1.55
C PHE A 207 7.44 -11.63 -1.29
N LYS A 208 7.13 -11.93 -0.03
CA LYS A 208 5.84 -12.50 0.36
C LYS A 208 4.68 -11.58 -0.03
N SER A 209 4.79 -10.28 0.23
CA SER A 209 3.83 -9.28 -0.21
C SER A 209 3.69 -9.26 -1.73
N ALA A 210 4.79 -9.21 -2.47
CA ALA A 210 4.77 -9.17 -3.92
C ALA A 210 4.09 -10.41 -4.53
N PHE A 211 4.39 -11.62 -4.05
CA PHE A 211 3.76 -12.85 -4.52
C PHE A 211 2.27 -12.91 -4.20
N LEU A 212 1.86 -12.46 -3.01
CA LEU A 212 0.45 -12.39 -2.64
C LEU A 212 -0.32 -11.42 -3.54
N VAL A 213 0.27 -10.26 -3.81
CA VAL A 213 -0.31 -9.25 -4.70
C VAL A 213 -0.48 -9.80 -6.11
N VAL A 214 0.56 -10.43 -6.68
CA VAL A 214 0.49 -11.04 -8.00
C VAL A 214 -0.64 -12.08 -8.05
N THR A 215 -0.74 -12.94 -7.04
CA THR A 215 -1.81 -13.95 -6.95
C THR A 215 -3.19 -13.31 -6.90
N ALA A 216 -3.38 -12.30 -6.04
CA ALA A 216 -4.66 -11.59 -5.90
C ALA A 216 -5.08 -10.91 -7.19
N VAL A 217 -4.14 -10.23 -7.88
CA VAL A 217 -4.38 -9.58 -9.17
C VAL A 217 -4.84 -10.58 -10.22
N VAL A 218 -4.15 -11.72 -10.33
CA VAL A 218 -4.52 -12.78 -11.28
C VAL A 218 -5.93 -13.29 -11.00
N LEU A 219 -6.25 -13.56 -9.74
CA LEU A 219 -7.57 -14.04 -9.34
C LEU A 219 -8.65 -13.01 -9.67
N ILE A 220 -8.46 -11.75 -9.32
CA ILE A 220 -9.43 -10.68 -9.61
C ILE A 220 -9.65 -10.57 -11.11
N LEU A 221 -8.60 -10.49 -11.93
CA LEU A 221 -8.72 -10.37 -13.38
C LEU A 221 -9.39 -11.57 -14.01
N LYS A 222 -9.18 -12.77 -13.48
CA LYS A 222 -9.71 -14.01 -14.06
C LYS A 222 -11.15 -14.30 -13.63
N PHE A 223 -11.49 -14.10 -12.36
CA PHE A 223 -12.84 -14.39 -11.87
C PHE A 223 -13.87 -13.37 -12.25
N PHE A 224 -13.46 -12.11 -12.40
CA PHE A 224 -14.39 -11.03 -12.70
C PHE A 224 -14.41 -10.64 -14.19
N GLY A 225 -13.43 -11.06 -15.02
CA GLY A 225 -13.40 -10.88 -16.47
C GLY A 225 -13.63 -9.44 -16.92
N GLU A 226 -14.39 -9.27 -18.00
CA GLU A 226 -14.76 -7.93 -18.50
C GLU A 226 -15.73 -7.16 -17.56
N GLN A 227 -16.54 -7.86 -16.78
CA GLN A 227 -17.38 -7.25 -15.73
C GLN A 227 -16.53 -6.69 -14.59
N ALA A 228 -15.33 -7.22 -14.36
CA ALA A 228 -14.39 -6.66 -13.41
C ALA A 228 -14.01 -5.21 -13.73
N ASN A 229 -14.04 -4.81 -14.98
CA ASN A 229 -13.69 -3.43 -15.34
C ASN A 229 -14.59 -2.39 -14.70
N VAL A 230 -15.92 -2.61 -14.61
CA VAL A 230 -16.88 -1.65 -14.01
C VAL A 230 -16.80 -1.71 -12.49
N LEU A 231 -16.85 -2.90 -11.90
CA LEU A 231 -16.71 -3.09 -10.45
C LEU A 231 -15.32 -2.70 -9.95
N ALA A 232 -14.26 -3.13 -10.62
CA ALA A 232 -12.89 -2.78 -10.25
C ALA A 232 -12.63 -1.28 -10.41
N GLN A 233 -13.20 -0.62 -11.42
CA GLN A 233 -13.12 0.84 -11.56
C GLN A 233 -13.89 1.55 -10.45
N PHE A 234 -15.08 1.08 -10.09
CA PHE A 234 -15.86 1.64 -8.99
C PHE A 234 -15.11 1.49 -7.66
N TRP A 235 -14.73 0.27 -7.30
CA TRP A 235 -13.96 0.01 -6.07
C TRP A 235 -12.58 0.67 -6.09
N GLY A 236 -11.93 0.74 -7.24
CA GLY A 236 -10.67 1.45 -7.39
C GLY A 236 -10.78 2.95 -7.18
N LYS A 237 -11.93 3.55 -7.52
CA LYS A 237 -12.17 4.99 -7.30
C LYS A 237 -12.39 5.34 -5.83
N ILE A 238 -13.09 4.48 -5.08
CA ILE A 238 -13.48 4.76 -3.68
C ILE A 238 -12.62 4.01 -2.66
N SER A 239 -11.78 3.07 -3.10
CA SER A 239 -11.01 2.22 -2.19
C SER A 239 -10.00 3.00 -1.35
N TYR A 240 -9.44 4.06 -1.92
CA TYR A 240 -8.49 4.91 -1.23
C TYR A 240 -9.18 5.75 -0.15
N GLU A 241 -10.32 6.32 -0.45
CA GLU A 241 -11.13 7.06 0.51
C GLU A 241 -11.63 6.15 1.65
N ILE A 242 -12.10 4.94 1.31
CA ILE A 242 -12.46 3.93 2.32
C ILE A 242 -11.25 3.58 3.19
N TYR A 243 -10.08 3.37 2.57
CA TYR A 243 -8.85 3.10 3.31
C TYR A 243 -8.46 4.23 4.25
N LEU A 244 -8.61 5.47 3.85
CA LEU A 244 -8.35 6.61 4.73
C LEU A 244 -9.37 6.69 5.87
N MET A 245 -10.65 6.45 5.59
CA MET A 245 -11.73 6.68 6.54
C MET A 245 -11.99 5.53 7.51
N HIS A 246 -11.56 4.29 7.21
CA HIS A 246 -11.90 3.15 8.07
C HIS A 246 -11.35 3.25 9.50
N GLY A 247 -10.16 3.84 9.68
CA GLY A 247 -9.59 4.08 11.01
C GLY A 247 -10.47 5.00 11.87
N LEU A 248 -11.12 5.99 11.25
CA LEU A 248 -12.05 6.85 11.96
C LEU A 248 -13.26 6.08 12.52
N PHE A 249 -13.82 5.17 11.72
CA PHE A 249 -14.91 4.31 12.20
C PHE A 249 -14.48 3.43 13.38
N ILE A 250 -13.27 2.86 13.32
CA ILE A 250 -12.71 2.07 14.42
C ILE A 250 -12.54 2.95 15.66
N PHE A 251 -11.99 4.15 15.52
CA PHE A 251 -11.83 5.10 16.60
C PHE A 251 -13.17 5.46 17.25
N ILE A 252 -14.21 5.79 16.48
CA ILE A 252 -15.54 6.12 16.99
C ILE A 252 -16.15 4.93 17.74
N ILE A 253 -16.11 3.73 17.13
CA ILE A 253 -16.68 2.52 17.76
C ILE A 253 -15.96 2.19 19.06
N HIS A 254 -14.64 2.33 19.12
CA HIS A 254 -13.85 2.09 20.33
C HIS A 254 -14.27 3.03 21.46
N ASN A 255 -14.34 4.33 21.20
CA ASN A 255 -14.77 5.32 22.21
C ASN A 255 -16.22 5.13 22.66
N MET A 256 -17.13 4.77 21.75
CA MET A 256 -18.51 4.45 22.13
C MET A 256 -18.59 3.21 23.01
N TRP A 257 -17.77 2.20 22.75
CA TRP A 257 -17.72 0.97 23.55
C TRP A 257 -17.16 1.23 24.95
N GLU A 258 -16.10 2.02 25.07
CA GLU A 258 -15.55 2.42 26.37
C GLU A 258 -16.57 3.19 27.20
N ALA A 259 -17.26 4.16 26.59
CA ALA A 259 -18.32 4.92 27.27
C ALA A 259 -19.47 4.01 27.73
N ALA A 260 -19.89 3.05 26.90
CA ALA A 260 -20.94 2.10 27.24
C ALA A 260 -20.52 1.13 28.37
N SER A 261 -19.26 0.67 28.37
CA SER A 261 -18.73 -0.20 29.39
C SER A 261 -18.65 0.50 30.76
N LEU A 262 -18.25 1.77 30.80
CA LEU A 262 -18.24 2.59 32.01
C LEU A 262 -19.63 2.81 32.57
N SER A 263 -20.67 2.97 31.73
CA SER A 263 -22.07 3.14 32.17
C SER A 263 -22.70 1.89 32.79
N VAL A 264 -22.13 0.71 32.55
CA VAL A 264 -22.59 -0.56 33.15
C VAL A 264 -21.99 -0.80 34.55
N PHE A 265 -20.90 -0.09 34.89
CA PHE A 265 -20.23 -0.21 36.20
C PHE A 265 -20.58 0.93 37.18
N LEU A 266 -21.36 1.93 36.78
CA LEU A 266 -21.94 2.99 37.60
C LEU A 266 -23.42 2.74 37.88
#